data_4ddf0b5542310e19b2bfb3e0ad51fdab
#
_entry.id   4ddf0b5542310e19b2bfb3e0ad51fdab
#
_cell.length_a   1.000
_cell.length_b   1.000
_cell.length_c   1.000
_cell.angle_alpha   90.00
_cell.angle_beta   90.00
_cell.angle_gamma   90.00
#
_symmetry.space_group_name_H-M   'P 1'
#
loop_
_entity.id
_entity.type
_entity.pdbx_description
1 polymer ?
#
loop_
_entity_poly.entity_id
_entity_poly.type
_entity_poly.pdbx_seq_one_letter_code
_entity_poly.pdbx_strand_id
1 'polypeptide(L)'
;SYVSDASRAGWGVTETFGTHGTAADVNKLILHALNNGTTNVVLDLTGDLSADDLSTVLGDVYLDLVPLRLHAGTDTAAAATALYALIDAAGVAESTTVELGATPLTSRVDGSDTTSLDDAIALAVDASARPGDVRAIMIDGVALSNQGATDAQEVGMALAAGVDYLRALTAAGLTPEQALKQLSFRFAATDEQFEEIAKFRAARGLWARIAEVVGAPEAGSAPQHAITAPVMFSQRDPWVNML
;
A
#
# COMPACT_ATOMS: atom_id res chain seq x y z
N SER A 1 10.27 16.13 -16.10
CA SER A 1 9.31 15.43 -16.95
C SER A 1 8.66 14.32 -16.12
N TYR A 2 7.38 14.33 -16.14
CA TYR A 2 6.49 13.39 -15.49
C TYR A 2 6.64 12.02 -16.16
N VAL A 3 7.44 11.16 -15.62
CA VAL A 3 7.63 9.80 -16.14
C VAL A 3 6.61 8.90 -15.45
N SER A 4 5.51 8.60 -16.17
CA SER A 4 4.85 7.33 -15.90
C SER A 4 5.81 6.24 -16.35
N ASP A 5 6.09 5.25 -15.53
CA ASP A 5 6.80 4.07 -15.98
C ASP A 5 5.96 3.38 -17.07
N ALA A 6 6.28 3.70 -18.32
CA ALA A 6 5.58 3.18 -19.49
C ALA A 6 5.89 1.69 -19.74
N SER A 7 6.73 1.07 -18.91
CA SER A 7 7.08 -0.34 -19.03
C SER A 7 6.00 -1.28 -18.46
N ARG A 8 5.08 -0.76 -17.63
CA ARG A 8 3.92 -1.53 -17.15
C ARG A 8 2.69 -1.14 -17.95
N ALA A 9 2.24 -2.05 -18.79
CA ALA A 9 1.00 -1.91 -19.55
C ALA A 9 -0.21 -1.96 -18.59
N GLY A 10 -0.84 -0.81 -18.33
CA GLY A 10 -2.11 -0.71 -17.62
C GLY A 10 -1.99 -0.55 -16.10
N TRP A 11 -3.14 -0.63 -15.43
CA TRP A 11 -3.32 -0.63 -13.99
C TRP A 11 -3.54 -2.05 -13.47
N GLY A 12 -3.14 -2.34 -12.24
CA GLY A 12 -3.34 -3.65 -11.61
C GLY A 12 -4.73 -3.74 -10.97
N VAL A 13 -5.31 -4.95 -11.03
CA VAL A 13 -6.51 -5.31 -10.27
C VAL A 13 -6.07 -5.87 -8.93
N THR A 14 -6.50 -5.24 -7.84
CA THR A 14 -6.10 -5.59 -6.48
C THR A 14 -7.30 -6.12 -5.70
N GLU A 15 -7.15 -7.29 -5.08
CA GLU A 15 -8.14 -7.84 -4.17
C GLU A 15 -7.55 -8.07 -2.78
N THR A 16 -8.42 -7.95 -1.75
CA THR A 16 -8.05 -8.14 -0.34
C THR A 16 -8.55 -9.47 0.15
N PHE A 17 -7.68 -10.24 0.81
CA PHE A 17 -7.96 -11.55 1.37
C PHE A 17 -7.49 -11.64 2.81
N GLY A 18 -8.11 -12.53 3.61
CA GLY A 18 -7.64 -12.86 4.95
C GLY A 18 -8.43 -12.25 6.09
N THR A 19 -9.38 -11.36 5.82
CA THR A 19 -10.26 -10.80 6.86
C THR A 19 -11.02 -11.91 7.61
N HIS A 20 -11.42 -12.96 6.88
CA HIS A 20 -12.12 -14.13 7.46
C HIS A 20 -11.68 -15.42 6.77
N GLY A 21 -11.72 -16.53 7.51
CA GLY A 21 -11.49 -17.87 6.99
C GLY A 21 -10.19 -18.51 7.45
N THR A 22 -10.03 -19.78 7.11
CA THR A 22 -8.78 -20.49 7.39
C THR A 22 -7.71 -20.18 6.36
N ALA A 23 -6.43 -20.31 6.72
CA ALA A 23 -5.31 -20.09 5.80
C ALA A 23 -5.44 -20.90 4.50
N ALA A 24 -5.89 -22.15 4.58
CA ALA A 24 -6.08 -23.02 3.42
C ALA A 24 -7.24 -22.56 2.50
N ASP A 25 -8.31 -22.01 3.05
CA ASP A 25 -9.44 -21.51 2.25
C ASP A 25 -9.08 -20.18 1.62
N VAL A 26 -8.38 -19.30 2.35
CA VAL A 26 -7.86 -18.03 1.81
C VAL A 26 -6.88 -18.28 0.66
N ASN A 27 -5.98 -19.26 0.78
CA ASN A 27 -5.08 -19.66 -0.31
C ASN A 27 -5.86 -20.04 -1.58
N LYS A 28 -6.89 -20.89 -1.46
CA LYS A 28 -7.74 -21.28 -2.62
C LYS A 28 -8.41 -20.07 -3.28
N LEU A 29 -8.88 -19.11 -2.46
CA LEU A 29 -9.50 -17.88 -2.99
C LEU A 29 -8.48 -17.03 -3.74
N ILE A 30 -7.26 -16.87 -3.20
CA ILE A 30 -6.17 -16.14 -3.87
C ILE A 30 -5.83 -16.78 -5.22
N LEU A 31 -5.58 -18.09 -5.23
CA LEU A 31 -5.25 -18.81 -6.46
C LEU A 31 -6.39 -18.73 -7.50
N HIS A 32 -7.65 -18.80 -7.04
CA HIS A 32 -8.80 -18.61 -7.91
C HIS A 32 -8.84 -17.19 -8.49
N ALA A 33 -8.66 -16.15 -7.68
CA ALA A 33 -8.69 -14.76 -8.11
C ALA A 33 -7.55 -14.45 -9.11
N LEU A 34 -6.33 -14.91 -8.82
CA LEU A 34 -5.19 -14.76 -9.72
C LEU A 34 -5.43 -15.41 -11.10
N ASN A 35 -6.10 -16.57 -11.13
CA ASN A 35 -6.49 -17.22 -12.39
C ASN A 35 -7.64 -16.51 -13.13
N ASN A 36 -8.33 -15.57 -12.48
CA ASN A 36 -9.49 -14.85 -13.04
C ASN A 36 -9.24 -13.35 -13.24
N GLY A 37 -7.98 -12.89 -13.19
CA GLY A 37 -7.61 -11.53 -13.59
C GLY A 37 -7.17 -10.61 -12.50
N THR A 38 -7.17 -11.03 -11.22
CA THR A 38 -6.48 -10.33 -10.14
C THR A 38 -4.98 -10.35 -10.40
N THR A 39 -4.34 -9.21 -10.26
CA THR A 39 -2.89 -9.08 -10.49
C THR A 39 -2.10 -8.77 -9.22
N ASN A 40 -2.75 -8.19 -8.22
CA ASN A 40 -2.13 -7.76 -6.97
C ASN A 40 -2.95 -8.28 -5.79
N VAL A 41 -2.29 -8.69 -4.73
CA VAL A 41 -2.94 -9.25 -3.53
C VAL A 41 -2.66 -8.40 -2.32
N VAL A 42 -3.70 -8.06 -1.57
CA VAL A 42 -3.60 -7.51 -0.20
C VAL A 42 -3.95 -8.61 0.79
N LEU A 43 -3.07 -8.87 1.74
CA LEU A 43 -3.30 -9.81 2.83
C LEU A 43 -3.69 -9.03 4.09
N ASP A 44 -4.91 -9.21 4.53
CA ASP A 44 -5.40 -8.69 5.81
C ASP A 44 -5.14 -9.72 6.91
N LEU A 45 -4.22 -9.38 7.80
CA LEU A 45 -3.81 -10.18 8.95
C LEU A 45 -4.34 -9.60 10.28
N THR A 46 -5.33 -8.70 10.20
CA THR A 46 -5.97 -8.12 11.39
C THR A 46 -7.20 -8.93 11.84
N GLY A 47 -7.63 -9.90 11.03
CA GLY A 47 -8.78 -10.78 11.28
C GLY A 47 -8.39 -12.15 11.84
N ASP A 48 -8.78 -13.20 11.13
CA ASP A 48 -8.59 -14.59 11.58
C ASP A 48 -7.17 -15.13 11.31
N LEU A 49 -6.39 -14.46 10.44
CA LEU A 49 -5.05 -14.86 10.05
C LEU A 49 -3.96 -14.09 10.82
N SER A 50 -2.80 -14.70 10.92
CA SER A 50 -1.59 -14.15 11.53
C SER A 50 -0.37 -14.29 10.61
N ALA A 51 0.77 -13.79 11.06
CA ALA A 51 2.04 -13.97 10.35
C ALA A 51 2.43 -15.44 10.16
N ASP A 52 2.05 -16.33 11.09
CA ASP A 52 2.37 -17.77 11.04
C ASP A 52 1.63 -18.49 9.91
N ASP A 53 0.51 -17.93 9.45
CA ASP A 53 -0.32 -18.50 8.38
C ASP A 53 0.22 -18.21 6.97
N LEU A 54 1.14 -17.25 6.83
CA LEU A 54 1.61 -16.76 5.53
C LEU A 54 2.16 -17.87 4.63
N SER A 55 2.84 -18.87 5.19
CA SER A 55 3.37 -19.99 4.42
C SER A 55 2.27 -20.84 3.77
N THR A 56 1.14 -20.99 4.44
CA THR A 56 -0.04 -21.70 3.91
C THR A 56 -0.83 -20.82 2.95
N VAL A 57 -1.06 -19.57 3.32
CA VAL A 57 -1.82 -18.59 2.53
C VAL A 57 -1.17 -18.34 1.17
N LEU A 58 0.15 -18.27 1.11
CA LEU A 58 0.92 -18.00 -0.10
C LEU A 58 1.44 -19.27 -0.79
N GLY A 59 0.99 -20.46 -0.38
CA GLY A 59 1.33 -21.71 -1.05
C GLY A 59 0.97 -21.65 -2.53
N ASP A 60 1.89 -22.06 -3.42
CA ASP A 60 1.75 -22.04 -4.88
C ASP A 60 1.53 -20.65 -5.51
N VAL A 61 1.69 -19.55 -4.75
CA VAL A 61 1.71 -18.19 -5.31
C VAL A 61 3.12 -17.83 -5.76
N TYR A 62 3.25 -17.36 -7.00
CA TYR A 62 4.53 -16.90 -7.56
C TYR A 62 4.87 -15.50 -7.03
N LEU A 63 5.71 -15.45 -5.97
CA LEU A 63 6.03 -14.22 -5.25
C LEU A 63 6.83 -13.19 -6.07
N ASP A 64 7.45 -13.61 -7.16
CA ASP A 64 8.15 -12.77 -8.13
C ASP A 64 7.22 -12.14 -9.19
N LEU A 65 5.99 -12.66 -9.32
CA LEU A 65 5.02 -12.20 -10.31
C LEU A 65 3.86 -11.40 -9.70
N VAL A 66 3.52 -11.69 -8.45
CA VAL A 66 2.37 -11.10 -7.77
C VAL A 66 2.81 -10.04 -6.76
N PRO A 67 2.59 -8.74 -7.04
CA PRO A 67 2.78 -7.70 -6.03
C PRO A 67 1.91 -7.97 -4.79
N LEU A 68 2.55 -7.95 -3.63
CA LEU A 68 1.91 -8.22 -2.35
C LEU A 68 1.86 -6.97 -1.47
N ARG A 69 0.74 -6.77 -0.80
CA ARG A 69 0.62 -5.80 0.29
C ARG A 69 0.15 -6.48 1.55
N LEU A 70 0.75 -6.13 2.68
CA LEU A 70 0.29 -6.54 4.00
C LEU A 70 -0.62 -5.48 4.61
N HIS A 71 -1.59 -5.92 5.38
CA HIS A 71 -2.36 -5.13 6.32
C HIS A 71 -2.38 -5.92 7.63
N ALA A 72 -1.42 -5.62 8.52
CA ALA A 72 -1.16 -6.42 9.71
C ALA A 72 -1.25 -5.60 11.03
N GLY A 73 -1.76 -4.37 10.97
CA GLY A 73 -1.96 -3.53 12.14
C GLY A 73 -0.68 -3.39 12.99
N THR A 74 -0.75 -3.78 14.25
CA THR A 74 0.39 -3.78 15.19
C THR A 74 1.44 -4.84 14.87
N ASP A 75 1.07 -5.91 14.17
CA ASP A 75 1.93 -7.07 13.91
C ASP A 75 2.72 -6.96 12.59
N THR A 76 2.77 -5.77 12.00
CA THR A 76 3.44 -5.52 10.71
C THR A 76 4.89 -6.01 10.70
N ALA A 77 5.65 -5.86 11.79
CA ALA A 77 7.04 -6.33 11.87
C ALA A 77 7.15 -7.86 11.83
N ALA A 78 6.27 -8.56 12.53
CA ALA A 78 6.24 -10.03 12.52
C ALA A 78 5.83 -10.55 11.14
N ALA A 79 4.80 -9.94 10.53
CA ALA A 79 4.33 -10.28 9.20
C ALA A 79 5.41 -10.03 8.13
N ALA A 80 6.15 -8.91 8.22
CA ALA A 80 7.27 -8.61 7.34
C ALA A 80 8.37 -9.67 7.45
N THR A 81 8.74 -10.06 8.68
CA THR A 81 9.76 -11.09 8.92
C THR A 81 9.35 -12.43 8.31
N ALA A 82 8.11 -12.86 8.51
CA ALA A 82 7.60 -14.12 7.97
C ALA A 82 7.55 -14.07 6.43
N LEU A 83 7.08 -12.98 5.84
CA LEU A 83 7.06 -12.82 4.38
C LEU A 83 8.46 -12.83 3.77
N TYR A 84 9.41 -12.14 4.39
CA TYR A 84 10.80 -12.13 3.93
C TYR A 84 11.41 -13.52 3.95
N ALA A 85 11.14 -14.32 4.99
CA ALA A 85 11.63 -15.69 5.04
C ALA A 85 11.09 -16.55 3.87
N LEU A 86 9.85 -16.36 3.46
CA LEU A 86 9.27 -17.05 2.30
C LEU A 86 9.90 -16.60 0.98
N ILE A 87 10.09 -15.29 0.80
CA ILE A 87 10.73 -14.72 -0.40
C ILE A 87 12.19 -15.21 -0.52
N ASP A 88 12.93 -15.19 0.58
CA ASP A 88 14.32 -15.63 0.62
C ASP A 88 14.44 -17.15 0.35
N ALA A 89 13.53 -17.95 0.93
CA ALA A 89 13.46 -19.39 0.67
C ALA A 89 13.11 -19.72 -0.78
N ALA A 90 12.28 -18.90 -1.43
CA ALA A 90 11.95 -19.04 -2.84
C ALA A 90 13.08 -18.55 -3.78
N GLY A 91 14.05 -17.79 -3.27
CA GLY A 91 15.18 -17.25 -4.05
C GLY A 91 14.78 -16.16 -5.04
N VAL A 92 13.70 -15.43 -4.78
CA VAL A 92 13.11 -14.45 -5.73
C VAL A 92 13.17 -13.01 -5.23
N ALA A 93 13.94 -12.72 -4.20
CA ALA A 93 13.97 -11.43 -3.53
C ALA A 93 14.23 -10.22 -4.46
N GLU A 94 15.02 -10.38 -5.51
CA GLU A 94 15.31 -9.30 -6.47
C GLU A 94 14.13 -8.95 -7.38
N SER A 95 13.19 -9.88 -7.57
CA SER A 95 12.05 -9.73 -8.48
C SER A 95 10.76 -9.38 -7.76
N THR A 96 10.74 -9.35 -6.42
CA THR A 96 9.51 -9.12 -5.66
C THR A 96 9.11 -7.66 -5.59
N THR A 97 7.81 -7.44 -5.54
CA THR A 97 7.19 -6.15 -5.20
C THR A 97 6.36 -6.33 -3.95
N VAL A 98 6.75 -5.68 -2.85
CA VAL A 98 6.12 -5.82 -1.54
C VAL A 98 5.84 -4.47 -0.91
N GLU A 99 4.63 -4.29 -0.37
CA GLU A 99 4.28 -3.17 0.49
C GLU A 99 3.92 -3.72 1.88
N LEU A 100 4.63 -3.29 2.92
CA LEU A 100 4.41 -3.76 4.30
C LEU A 100 3.18 -3.09 4.95
N GLY A 101 2.73 -1.97 4.41
CA GLY A 101 1.46 -1.35 4.76
C GLY A 101 1.41 -0.64 6.12
N ALA A 102 2.55 -0.23 6.70
CA ALA A 102 2.56 0.54 7.93
C ALA A 102 1.93 1.93 7.73
N THR A 103 0.97 2.34 8.59
CA THR A 103 0.18 3.58 8.44
C THR A 103 0.14 4.46 9.69
N PRO A 104 1.21 4.63 10.48
CA PRO A 104 1.14 5.19 11.84
C PRO A 104 0.61 6.63 11.93
N LEU A 105 0.74 7.46 10.90
CA LEU A 105 0.22 8.83 10.93
C LEU A 105 -1.25 8.90 10.53
N THR A 106 -1.66 8.20 9.48
CA THR A 106 -3.03 8.28 8.96
C THR A 106 -4.00 7.45 9.80
N SER A 107 -3.58 6.35 10.41
CA SER A 107 -4.39 5.57 11.35
C SER A 107 -4.82 6.34 12.61
N ARG A 108 -4.16 7.45 12.94
CA ARG A 108 -4.61 8.33 14.03
C ARG A 108 -5.96 9.00 13.74
N VAL A 109 -6.33 9.08 12.48
CA VAL A 109 -7.56 9.76 12.05
C VAL A 109 -8.79 8.89 12.30
N ASP A 110 -8.70 7.60 12.01
CA ASP A 110 -9.80 6.66 12.19
C ASP A 110 -9.67 5.80 13.46
N GLY A 111 -8.54 5.93 14.18
CA GLY A 111 -8.27 5.19 15.40
C GLY A 111 -7.96 3.71 15.17
N SER A 112 -7.63 3.32 13.95
CA SER A 112 -7.24 1.94 13.65
C SER A 112 -5.91 1.57 14.31
N ASP A 113 -5.82 0.32 14.73
CA ASP A 113 -4.60 -0.23 15.30
C ASP A 113 -3.52 -0.33 14.22
N THR A 114 -2.32 0.17 14.55
CA THR A 114 -1.17 0.15 13.65
C THR A 114 0.14 0.09 14.43
N THR A 115 1.21 -0.26 13.74
CA THR A 115 2.56 -0.15 14.28
C THR A 115 2.91 1.29 14.66
N SER A 116 3.80 1.49 15.62
CA SER A 116 4.25 2.82 16.03
C SER A 116 5.02 3.54 14.92
N LEU A 117 5.16 4.86 15.02
CA LEU A 117 5.97 5.61 14.05
C LEU A 117 7.43 5.15 14.06
N ASP A 118 8.00 4.93 15.24
CA ASP A 118 9.41 4.50 15.39
C ASP A 118 9.62 3.11 14.78
N ASP A 119 8.71 2.18 15.00
CA ASP A 119 8.77 0.85 14.41
C ASP A 119 8.58 0.90 12.89
N ALA A 120 7.68 1.74 12.37
CA ALA A 120 7.51 1.93 10.93
C ALA A 120 8.76 2.52 10.27
N ILE A 121 9.45 3.45 10.94
CA ILE A 121 10.73 3.99 10.46
C ILE A 121 11.81 2.90 10.48
N ALA A 122 11.89 2.10 11.54
CA ALA A 122 12.84 0.97 11.60
C ALA A 122 12.58 -0.05 10.50
N LEU A 123 11.31 -0.40 10.24
CA LEU A 123 10.91 -1.25 9.11
C LEU A 123 11.32 -0.67 7.76
N ALA A 124 11.18 0.64 7.56
CA ALA A 124 11.58 1.29 6.32
C ALA A 124 13.10 1.30 6.12
N VAL A 125 13.87 1.47 7.19
CA VAL A 125 15.35 1.37 7.14
C VAL A 125 15.75 -0.06 6.74
N ASP A 126 15.16 -1.09 7.36
CA ASP A 126 15.41 -2.49 6.99
C ASP A 126 15.00 -2.78 5.53
N ALA A 127 13.78 -2.40 5.14
CA ALA A 127 13.27 -2.58 3.80
C ALA A 127 14.15 -1.90 2.73
N SER A 128 14.74 -0.74 3.03
CA SER A 128 15.59 0.00 2.11
C SER A 128 16.89 -0.73 1.76
N ALA A 129 17.31 -1.67 2.60
CA ALA A 129 18.50 -2.50 2.40
C ALA A 129 18.19 -3.83 1.68
N ARG A 130 16.92 -4.17 1.50
CA ARG A 130 16.52 -5.41 0.83
C ARG A 130 16.53 -5.26 -0.69
N PRO A 131 16.83 -6.35 -1.42
CA PRO A 131 16.67 -6.38 -2.87
C PRO A 131 15.17 -6.34 -3.24
N GLY A 132 14.88 -6.00 -4.51
CA GLY A 132 13.53 -5.88 -5.02
C GLY A 132 12.90 -4.49 -4.76
N ASP A 133 11.59 -4.37 -5.00
CA ASP A 133 10.80 -3.16 -4.70
C ASP A 133 10.03 -3.38 -3.38
N VAL A 134 10.68 -3.06 -2.26
CA VAL A 134 10.08 -3.20 -0.92
C VAL A 134 9.81 -1.83 -0.33
N ARG A 135 8.55 -1.59 0.03
CA ARG A 135 8.07 -0.34 0.63
C ARG A 135 7.44 -0.61 1.99
N ALA A 136 7.85 0.14 3.00
CA ALA A 136 7.37 -0.10 4.35
C ALA A 136 6.12 0.70 4.71
N ILE A 137 5.98 1.94 4.22
CA ILE A 137 4.99 2.89 4.69
C ILE A 137 3.96 3.18 3.61
N MET A 138 2.69 3.02 3.97
CA MET A 138 1.55 3.44 3.16
C MET A 138 0.92 4.70 3.78
N ILE A 139 0.65 5.69 2.95
CA ILE A 139 -0.08 6.90 3.33
C ILE A 139 -1.54 6.69 2.93
N ASP A 140 -2.40 6.51 3.93
CA ASP A 140 -3.79 6.15 3.71
C ASP A 140 -4.71 7.38 3.66
N GLY A 141 -5.00 7.85 2.45
CA GLY A 141 -5.99 8.88 2.21
C GLY A 141 -7.43 8.42 2.45
N VAL A 142 -7.72 7.12 2.34
CA VAL A 142 -9.07 6.57 2.55
C VAL A 142 -9.55 6.81 3.97
N ALA A 143 -8.66 6.70 4.97
CA ALA A 143 -8.98 7.04 6.36
C ALA A 143 -9.46 8.49 6.49
N LEU A 144 -8.84 9.42 5.73
CA LEU A 144 -9.23 10.84 5.70
C LEU A 144 -10.57 11.04 4.97
N SER A 145 -10.74 10.44 3.81
CA SER A 145 -11.96 10.50 3.02
C SER A 145 -13.16 9.97 3.79
N ASN A 146 -13.03 8.85 4.50
CA ASN A 146 -14.08 8.26 5.33
C ASN A 146 -14.51 9.16 6.50
N GLN A 147 -13.68 10.12 6.91
CA GLN A 147 -14.01 11.15 7.90
C GLN A 147 -14.60 12.43 7.28
N GLY A 148 -14.86 12.42 5.99
CA GLY A 148 -15.51 13.53 5.27
C GLY A 148 -14.53 14.54 4.66
N ALA A 149 -13.27 14.19 4.50
CA ALA A 149 -12.32 15.04 3.76
C ALA A 149 -12.76 15.15 2.29
N THR A 150 -12.70 16.35 1.75
CA THR A 150 -12.81 16.57 0.29
C THR A 150 -11.57 16.07 -0.42
N ASP A 151 -11.63 15.85 -1.73
CA ASP A 151 -10.47 15.40 -2.53
C ASP A 151 -9.23 16.26 -2.33
N ALA A 152 -9.40 17.57 -2.30
CA ALA A 152 -8.29 18.50 -2.05
C ALA A 152 -7.71 18.35 -0.62
N GLN A 153 -8.57 18.10 0.37
CA GLN A 153 -8.14 17.87 1.75
C GLN A 153 -7.47 16.50 1.88
N GLU A 154 -8.02 15.45 1.27
CA GLU A 154 -7.42 14.12 1.24
C GLU A 154 -6.00 14.17 0.69
N VAL A 155 -5.82 14.73 -0.51
CA VAL A 155 -4.49 14.87 -1.14
C VAL A 155 -3.58 15.75 -0.31
N GLY A 156 -4.05 16.92 0.16
CA GLY A 156 -3.24 17.85 0.96
C GLY A 156 -2.71 17.23 2.25
N MET A 157 -3.57 16.53 3.00
CA MET A 157 -3.20 15.87 4.25
C MET A 157 -2.30 14.63 3.99
N ALA A 158 -2.58 13.86 2.94
CA ALA A 158 -1.73 12.74 2.56
C ALA A 158 -0.32 13.21 2.19
N LEU A 159 -0.19 14.28 1.41
CA LEU A 159 1.11 14.87 1.07
C LEU A 159 1.84 15.43 2.30
N ALA A 160 1.12 16.05 3.24
CA ALA A 160 1.70 16.53 4.49
C ALA A 160 2.25 15.36 5.33
N ALA A 161 1.50 14.27 5.48
CA ALA A 161 1.96 13.05 6.12
C ALA A 161 3.19 12.47 5.41
N GLY A 162 3.19 12.46 4.07
CA GLY A 162 4.34 12.04 3.26
C GLY A 162 5.60 12.85 3.54
N VAL A 163 5.48 14.17 3.68
CA VAL A 163 6.61 15.04 4.03
C VAL A 163 7.11 14.77 5.45
N ASP A 164 6.22 14.50 6.41
CA ASP A 164 6.62 14.16 7.77
C ASP A 164 7.34 12.82 7.82
N TYR A 165 6.88 11.80 7.07
CA TYR A 165 7.63 10.55 6.90
C TYR A 165 8.99 10.78 6.26
N LEU A 166 9.11 11.58 5.20
CA LEU A 166 10.40 11.90 4.59
C LEU A 166 11.38 12.52 5.58
N ARG A 167 10.91 13.43 6.43
CA ARG A 167 11.73 14.04 7.50
C ARG A 167 12.20 13.00 8.52
N ALA A 168 11.28 12.11 8.97
CA ALA A 168 11.61 11.07 9.93
C ALA A 168 12.60 10.05 9.35
N LEU A 169 12.37 9.60 8.12
CA LEU A 169 13.24 8.64 7.43
C LEU A 169 14.63 9.21 7.15
N THR A 170 14.72 10.48 6.73
CA THR A 170 16.02 11.12 6.53
C THR A 170 16.75 11.38 7.85
N ALA A 171 16.04 11.69 8.93
CA ALA A 171 16.61 11.77 10.28
C ALA A 171 17.12 10.41 10.78
N ALA A 172 16.51 9.30 10.32
CA ALA A 172 16.96 7.94 10.60
C ALA A 172 18.14 7.47 9.70
N GLY A 173 18.63 8.35 8.81
CA GLY A 173 19.83 8.10 8.01
C GLY A 173 19.61 7.68 6.56
N LEU A 174 18.36 7.56 6.08
CA LEU A 174 18.10 7.31 4.68
C LEU A 174 18.40 8.54 3.83
N THR A 175 18.90 8.34 2.61
CA THR A 175 18.96 9.41 1.63
C THR A 175 17.55 9.81 1.20
N PRO A 176 17.33 11.03 0.67
CA PRO A 176 16.02 11.42 0.15
C PRO A 176 15.45 10.43 -0.88
N GLU A 177 16.30 9.88 -1.74
CA GLU A 177 15.91 8.87 -2.72
C GLU A 177 15.41 7.58 -2.06
N GLN A 178 16.17 7.06 -1.08
CA GLN A 178 15.78 5.86 -0.33
C GLN A 178 14.48 6.10 0.45
N ALA A 179 14.34 7.26 1.10
CA ALA A 179 13.14 7.61 1.85
C ALA A 179 11.90 7.71 0.95
N LEU A 180 12.00 8.34 -0.22
CA LEU A 180 10.90 8.41 -1.20
C LEU A 180 10.47 7.02 -1.68
N LYS A 181 11.41 6.11 -1.88
CA LYS A 181 11.14 4.73 -2.31
C LYS A 181 10.43 3.89 -1.24
N GLN A 182 10.42 4.32 0.01
CA GLN A 182 9.71 3.61 1.09
C GLN A 182 8.22 3.97 1.19
N LEU A 183 7.74 4.92 0.41
CA LEU A 183 6.39 5.46 0.52
C LEU A 183 5.50 5.02 -0.64
N SER A 184 4.26 4.67 -0.32
CA SER A 184 3.17 4.47 -1.27
C SER A 184 1.93 5.22 -0.79
N PHE A 185 0.96 5.41 -1.69
CA PHE A 185 -0.29 6.10 -1.38
C PHE A 185 -1.48 5.21 -1.64
N ARG A 186 -2.51 5.35 -0.81
CA ARG A 186 -3.84 4.81 -1.04
C ARG A 186 -4.84 5.96 -1.00
N PHE A 187 -5.68 6.09 -2.01
CA PHE A 187 -6.70 7.13 -2.10
C PHE A 187 -8.08 6.52 -2.33
N ALA A 188 -9.10 7.18 -1.79
CA ALA A 188 -10.47 6.87 -2.08
C ALA A 188 -10.79 7.17 -3.56
N ALA A 189 -11.69 6.42 -4.16
CA ALA A 189 -12.25 6.69 -5.47
C ALA A 189 -13.77 6.67 -5.36
N THR A 190 -14.41 7.77 -5.73
CA THR A 190 -15.87 7.94 -5.73
C THR A 190 -16.42 7.76 -7.15
N ASP A 191 -17.72 7.97 -7.33
CA ASP A 191 -18.40 7.99 -8.61
C ASP A 191 -18.21 9.30 -9.41
N GLU A 192 -17.56 10.31 -8.81
CA GLU A 192 -17.27 11.60 -9.46
C GLU A 192 -16.05 11.50 -10.39
N GLN A 193 -16.22 10.83 -11.52
CA GLN A 193 -15.16 10.38 -12.43
C GLN A 193 -14.13 11.46 -12.77
N PHE A 194 -14.56 12.69 -13.08
CA PHE A 194 -13.63 13.75 -13.53
C PHE A 194 -12.83 14.32 -12.37
N GLU A 195 -13.43 14.46 -11.22
CA GLU A 195 -12.79 14.88 -9.97
C GLU A 195 -11.74 13.85 -9.57
N GLU A 196 -12.05 12.56 -9.64
CA GLU A 196 -11.13 11.49 -9.34
C GLU A 196 -9.93 11.46 -10.30
N ILE A 197 -10.16 11.62 -11.60
CA ILE A 197 -9.06 11.77 -12.58
C ILE A 197 -8.16 12.95 -12.21
N ALA A 198 -8.75 14.09 -11.84
CA ALA A 198 -8.00 15.28 -11.45
C ALA A 198 -7.21 15.05 -10.15
N LYS A 199 -7.84 14.44 -9.14
CA LYS A 199 -7.24 14.09 -7.84
C LYS A 199 -5.99 13.22 -8.01
N PHE A 200 -6.11 12.07 -8.67
CA PHE A 200 -4.98 11.16 -8.87
C PHE A 200 -3.84 11.79 -9.68
N ARG A 201 -4.16 12.61 -10.67
CA ARG A 201 -3.15 13.35 -11.46
C ARG A 201 -2.47 14.43 -10.63
N ALA A 202 -3.24 15.19 -9.85
CA ALA A 202 -2.70 16.23 -8.97
C ALA A 202 -1.78 15.63 -7.90
N ALA A 203 -2.20 14.54 -7.25
CA ALA A 203 -1.39 13.85 -6.25
C ALA A 203 -0.02 13.43 -6.82
N ARG A 204 0.01 12.84 -8.03
CA ARG A 204 1.27 12.47 -8.69
C ARG A 204 2.16 13.69 -9.01
N GLY A 205 1.56 14.75 -9.57
CA GLY A 205 2.31 15.97 -9.92
C GLY A 205 2.89 16.67 -8.69
N LEU A 206 2.12 16.77 -7.62
CA LEU A 206 2.54 17.39 -6.36
C LEU A 206 3.63 16.56 -5.67
N TRP A 207 3.50 15.23 -5.66
CA TRP A 207 4.52 14.35 -5.08
C TRP A 207 5.84 14.43 -5.87
N ALA A 208 5.77 14.42 -7.20
CA ALA A 208 6.95 14.62 -8.04
C ALA A 208 7.63 15.98 -7.74
N ARG A 209 6.83 17.02 -7.47
CA ARG A 209 7.39 18.33 -7.08
C ARG A 209 8.07 18.28 -5.71
N ILE A 210 7.53 17.53 -4.74
CA ILE A 210 8.19 17.31 -3.45
C ILE A 210 9.55 16.62 -3.67
N ALA A 211 9.59 15.58 -4.50
CA ALA A 211 10.83 14.87 -4.82
C ALA A 211 11.89 15.80 -5.47
N GLU A 212 11.48 16.70 -6.37
CA GLU A 212 12.38 17.74 -6.91
C GLU A 212 12.94 18.63 -5.82
N VAL A 213 12.09 19.10 -4.90
CA VAL A 213 12.49 20.04 -3.83
C VAL A 213 13.47 19.38 -2.85
N VAL A 214 13.32 18.08 -2.56
CA VAL A 214 14.24 17.34 -1.68
C VAL A 214 15.49 16.85 -2.42
N GLY A 215 15.62 17.13 -3.72
CA GLY A 215 16.82 16.83 -4.51
C GLY A 215 16.89 15.41 -5.08
N ALA A 216 15.76 14.69 -5.14
CA ALA A 216 15.68 13.34 -5.68
C ALA A 216 14.54 13.19 -6.72
N PRO A 217 14.53 13.97 -7.83
CA PRO A 217 13.42 14.02 -8.78
C PRO A 217 13.11 12.66 -9.42
N GLU A 218 14.10 11.80 -9.61
CA GLU A 218 13.94 10.50 -10.24
C GLU A 218 13.17 9.50 -9.33
N ALA A 219 13.13 9.76 -8.02
CA ALA A 219 12.38 8.95 -7.05
C ALA A 219 10.96 9.49 -6.79
N GLY A 220 10.52 10.49 -7.53
CA GLY A 220 9.20 11.14 -7.37
C GLY A 220 8.00 10.32 -7.84
N SER A 221 8.20 9.10 -8.28
CA SER A 221 7.14 8.17 -8.67
C SER A 221 6.78 7.28 -7.48
N ALA A 222 5.68 7.57 -6.80
CA ALA A 222 5.14 6.69 -5.77
C ALA A 222 3.92 5.92 -6.31
N PRO A 223 3.79 4.61 -5.98
CA PRO A 223 2.60 3.84 -6.30
C PRO A 223 1.35 4.48 -5.69
N GLN A 224 0.26 4.46 -6.44
CA GLN A 224 -1.05 4.88 -5.97
C GLN A 224 -2.02 3.71 -6.09
N HIS A 225 -2.69 3.39 -4.99
CA HIS A 225 -3.77 2.42 -4.95
C HIS A 225 -5.09 3.18 -4.83
N ALA A 226 -5.95 3.05 -5.83
CA ALA A 226 -7.33 3.52 -5.78
C ALA A 226 -8.21 2.46 -5.13
N ILE A 227 -9.01 2.83 -4.14
CA ILE A 227 -10.00 1.96 -3.52
C ILE A 227 -11.36 2.63 -3.61
N THR A 228 -12.39 1.89 -3.99
CA THR A 228 -13.76 2.37 -4.04
C THR A 228 -14.16 2.91 -2.67
N ALA A 229 -14.60 4.17 -2.62
CA ALA A 229 -14.91 4.87 -1.38
C ALA A 229 -16.18 4.31 -0.71
N PRO A 230 -16.11 3.73 0.50
CA PRO A 230 -17.30 3.19 1.17
C PRO A 230 -18.40 4.24 1.42
N VAL A 231 -18.02 5.52 1.56
CA VAL A 231 -18.96 6.61 1.85
C VAL A 231 -19.98 6.86 0.74
N MET A 232 -19.72 6.44 -0.49
CA MET A 232 -20.68 6.60 -1.59
C MET A 232 -21.72 5.48 -1.66
N PHE A 233 -21.52 4.37 -0.93
CA PHE A 233 -22.40 3.22 -1.01
C PHE A 233 -23.73 3.44 -0.29
N SER A 234 -24.82 3.05 -0.97
CA SER A 234 -26.16 3.01 -0.39
C SER A 234 -26.38 1.68 0.33
N GLN A 235 -26.86 1.77 1.60
CA GLN A 235 -27.34 0.58 2.34
C GLN A 235 -28.80 0.23 2.03
N ARG A 236 -29.60 1.23 1.59
CA ARG A 236 -31.03 1.06 1.33
C ARG A 236 -31.34 0.39 0.00
N ASP A 237 -30.49 0.66 -0.99
CA ASP A 237 -30.58 0.05 -2.31
C ASP A 237 -29.19 -0.42 -2.74
N PRO A 238 -28.79 -1.65 -2.38
CA PRO A 238 -27.46 -2.14 -2.68
C PRO A 238 -27.18 -2.34 -4.18
N TRP A 239 -28.23 -2.42 -5.01
CA TRP A 239 -28.08 -2.57 -6.46
C TRP A 239 -27.50 -1.33 -7.13
N VAL A 240 -27.75 -0.14 -6.56
CA VAL A 240 -27.15 1.13 -7.03
C VAL A 240 -25.62 1.10 -6.91
N ASN A 241 -25.09 0.34 -5.97
CA ASN A 241 -23.64 0.23 -5.77
C ASN A 241 -22.92 -0.58 -6.86
N MET A 242 -23.66 -1.17 -7.80
CA MET A 242 -23.12 -1.93 -8.93
C MET A 242 -22.97 -1.12 -10.21
N LEU A 243 -23.50 0.09 -10.23
CA LEU A 243 -23.49 1.02 -11.38
C LEU A 243 -22.38 2.03 -11.27
#